data_975daaef2ab93d9c7662d1e347e07d15
#
_entry.id   975daaef2ab93d9c7662d1e347e07d15
#
_cell.length_a   1.000
_cell.length_b   1.000
_cell.length_c   1.000
_cell.angle_alpha   90.00
_cell.angle_beta   90.00
_cell.angle_gamma   90.00
#
_symmetry.space_group_name_H-M   'P 1'
#
loop_
_entity.id
_entity.type
_entity.pdbx_description
1 polymer ?
#
loop_
_entity_poly.entity_id
_entity_poly.type
_entity_poly.pdbx_seq_one_letter_code
_entity_poly.pdbx_strand_id
1 'polypeptide(L)'
;MEQNTPFWKKYLDFKNLPLDSQISLIVIVALLVYVATTLPMVIKTFTNKNTISIDGTTYSIEDLEKEKPQIYVKYRNDMATSLKESFSQFAEGKILELEAKELGLDSPDDVFKKGFKAEEPSEEEILSIYNQYKDQLAGRPMEEAKDMIRKQMVMQQERAYAQNIQKDLIKKYEVDFKIAEPPVVRMEVPVGDNPTTGPKNAKVTIIEFSDFECPFCKRSQDVNRKLREKYKDQIKWVFRDFPLEFHPNAMYAHMAANCAIPQDKYWEISNVLFDNSGNLEKSNVDYLVTKAGLDKTKYSQCMKENEGKLLSEIQADIQEGQKFGVSGTPAFFINGIFVSGALPYEHFEEIIEKELN
;
A
#
# COMPACT_ATOMS: atom_id res chain seq x y z
N MET A 1 -61.36 10.79 34.76
CA MET A 1 -60.20 11.42 34.10
C MET A 1 -59.06 11.37 35.08
N GLU A 2 -58.28 10.27 35.08
CA GLU A 2 -57.08 10.16 35.89
C GLU A 2 -55.97 10.96 35.20
N GLN A 3 -55.47 11.97 35.93
CA GLN A 3 -54.34 12.78 35.45
C GLN A 3 -53.08 11.92 35.47
N ASN A 4 -52.50 11.69 34.28
CA ASN A 4 -51.19 11.06 34.09
C ASN A 4 -50.10 11.88 34.81
N THR A 5 -49.82 11.55 36.06
CA THR A 5 -48.65 12.08 36.76
C THR A 5 -47.40 11.42 36.17
N PRO A 6 -46.38 12.17 35.71
CA PRO A 6 -45.16 11.60 35.14
C PRO A 6 -44.49 10.66 36.14
N PHE A 7 -43.96 9.54 35.65
CA PHE A 7 -43.30 8.46 36.42
C PHE A 7 -42.29 8.97 37.46
N TRP A 8 -41.53 9.99 37.14
CA TRP A 8 -40.53 10.56 38.06
C TRP A 8 -41.12 11.28 39.29
N LYS A 9 -42.33 11.84 39.18
CA LYS A 9 -43.01 12.45 40.35
C LYS A 9 -43.43 11.45 41.43
N LYS A 10 -43.53 10.17 41.07
CA LYS A 10 -43.94 9.10 42.00
C LYS A 10 -42.75 8.58 42.84
N TYR A 11 -41.52 8.86 42.45
CA TYR A 11 -40.29 8.30 43.07
C TYR A 11 -39.32 9.34 43.62
N LEU A 12 -39.50 10.63 43.35
CA LEU A 12 -38.63 11.71 43.81
C LEU A 12 -39.41 12.78 44.56
N ASP A 13 -39.75 12.50 45.81
CA ASP A 13 -40.21 13.55 46.72
C ASP A 13 -38.97 14.23 47.32
N PHE A 14 -38.41 15.19 46.54
CA PHE A 14 -37.17 15.91 46.84
C PHE A 14 -37.21 16.61 48.22
N LYS A 15 -38.41 17.05 48.67
CA LYS A 15 -38.55 17.77 49.94
C LYS A 15 -38.45 16.88 51.19
N ASN A 16 -38.67 15.57 51.03
CA ASN A 16 -38.62 14.62 52.12
C ASN A 16 -37.33 13.78 52.16
N LEU A 17 -36.38 14.06 51.29
CA LEU A 17 -35.04 13.43 51.33
C LEU A 17 -34.19 14.08 52.44
N PRO A 18 -33.31 13.32 53.12
CA PRO A 18 -32.27 13.87 53.99
C PRO A 18 -31.46 14.95 53.28
N LEU A 19 -31.00 15.98 53.98
CA LEU A 19 -30.31 17.14 53.42
C LEU A 19 -29.08 16.72 52.58
N ASP A 20 -28.33 15.74 53.06
CA ASP A 20 -27.16 15.20 52.35
C ASP A 20 -27.53 14.55 51.01
N SER A 21 -28.69 13.88 50.94
CA SER A 21 -29.21 13.27 49.72
C SER A 21 -29.73 14.32 48.75
N GLN A 22 -30.31 15.41 49.21
CA GLN A 22 -30.75 16.54 48.39
C GLN A 22 -29.53 17.25 47.79
N ILE A 23 -28.46 17.48 48.57
CA ILE A 23 -27.22 18.10 48.10
C ILE A 23 -26.55 17.19 47.05
N SER A 24 -26.48 15.88 47.33
CA SER A 24 -25.90 14.92 46.37
C SER A 24 -26.70 14.87 45.08
N LEU A 25 -28.00 14.94 45.09
CA LEU A 25 -28.85 14.95 43.90
C LEU A 25 -28.66 16.24 43.07
N ILE A 26 -28.56 17.40 43.76
CA ILE A 26 -28.27 18.68 43.11
C ILE A 26 -26.90 18.63 42.40
N VAL A 27 -25.88 18.10 43.08
CA VAL A 27 -24.53 17.97 42.52
C VAL A 27 -24.53 17.04 41.31
N ILE A 28 -25.24 15.91 41.38
CA ILE A 28 -25.34 14.97 40.23
C ILE A 28 -26.07 15.62 39.05
N VAL A 29 -27.19 16.31 39.30
CA VAL A 29 -27.91 17.00 38.22
C VAL A 29 -27.08 18.13 37.64
N ALA A 30 -26.36 18.90 38.45
CA ALA A 30 -25.46 19.95 37.99
C ALA A 30 -24.30 19.37 37.12
N LEU A 31 -23.73 18.24 37.56
CA LEU A 31 -22.70 17.51 36.75
C LEU A 31 -23.27 16.98 35.46
N LEU A 32 -24.46 16.40 35.44
CA LEU A 32 -25.10 15.92 34.21
C LEU A 32 -25.42 17.06 33.23
N VAL A 33 -25.90 18.21 33.74
CA VAL A 33 -26.14 19.41 32.94
C VAL A 33 -24.79 19.95 32.40
N TYR A 34 -23.76 20.01 33.23
CA TYR A 34 -22.43 20.44 32.84
C TYR A 34 -21.86 19.52 31.73
N VAL A 35 -21.93 18.19 31.90
CA VAL A 35 -21.49 17.23 30.90
C VAL A 35 -22.33 17.36 29.63
N ALA A 36 -23.66 17.48 29.73
CA ALA A 36 -24.53 17.62 28.57
C ALA A 36 -24.31 18.92 27.77
N THR A 37 -23.88 19.99 28.44
CA THR A 37 -23.61 21.28 27.77
C THR A 37 -22.18 21.40 27.29
N THR A 38 -21.20 20.85 28.02
CA THR A 38 -19.79 21.01 27.69
C THR A 38 -19.27 19.89 26.75
N LEU A 39 -19.78 18.66 26.88
CA LEU A 39 -19.35 17.53 26.04
C LEU A 39 -19.59 17.78 24.54
N PRO A 40 -20.75 18.28 24.08
CA PRO A 40 -20.95 18.64 22.68
C PRO A 40 -20.01 19.77 22.21
N MET A 41 -19.70 20.72 23.11
CA MET A 41 -18.80 21.82 22.79
C MET A 41 -17.35 21.36 22.69
N VAL A 42 -16.93 20.46 23.57
CA VAL A 42 -15.61 19.81 23.52
C VAL A 42 -15.49 18.91 22.29
N ILE A 43 -16.50 18.10 22.01
CA ILE A 43 -16.53 17.26 20.79
C ILE A 43 -16.46 18.16 19.55
N LYS A 44 -17.25 19.23 19.49
CA LYS A 44 -17.25 20.18 18.38
C LYS A 44 -15.90 20.89 18.21
N THR A 45 -15.17 21.16 19.29
CA THR A 45 -13.83 21.77 19.26
C THR A 45 -12.77 20.77 18.77
N PHE A 46 -12.93 19.48 19.05
CA PHE A 46 -12.04 18.44 18.56
C PHE A 46 -12.33 18.02 17.11
N THR A 47 -13.60 18.06 16.68
CA THR A 47 -14.01 17.68 15.31
C THR A 47 -13.79 18.77 14.28
N ASN A 48 -13.68 20.06 14.67
CA ASN A 48 -13.53 21.19 13.74
C ASN A 48 -12.09 21.57 13.40
N LYS A 49 -11.06 20.75 13.74
CA LYS A 49 -9.67 21.15 13.51
C LYS A 49 -9.17 20.96 12.07
N ASN A 50 -9.84 20.14 11.29
CA ASN A 50 -9.39 19.82 9.92
C ASN A 50 -10.52 20.10 8.92
N THR A 51 -10.75 21.38 8.64
CA THR A 51 -11.76 21.83 7.67
C THR A 51 -11.16 22.84 6.70
N ILE A 52 -11.74 22.91 5.50
CA ILE A 52 -11.49 23.99 4.53
C ILE A 52 -12.81 24.72 4.26
N SER A 53 -12.73 26.01 3.98
CA SER A 53 -13.90 26.79 3.55
C SER A 53 -13.68 27.32 2.14
N ILE A 54 -14.65 27.07 1.26
CA ILE A 54 -14.63 27.51 -0.14
C ILE A 54 -15.95 28.19 -0.40
N ASP A 55 -15.93 29.45 -0.77
CA ASP A 55 -17.12 30.26 -1.06
C ASP A 55 -18.19 30.20 0.05
N GLY A 56 -17.73 30.32 1.31
CA GLY A 56 -18.60 30.28 2.50
C GLY A 56 -19.07 28.87 2.92
N THR A 57 -18.82 27.82 2.14
CA THR A 57 -19.13 26.44 2.47
C THR A 57 -17.94 25.77 3.15
N THR A 58 -18.16 25.16 4.32
CA THR A 58 -17.11 24.47 5.07
C THR A 58 -17.18 22.97 4.80
N TYR A 59 -16.05 22.40 4.40
CA TYR A 59 -15.87 20.98 4.14
C TYR A 59 -14.99 20.35 5.23
N SER A 60 -15.42 19.24 5.73
CA SER A 60 -14.75 18.46 6.77
C SER A 60 -13.94 17.31 6.19
N ILE A 61 -13.27 16.55 7.06
CA ILE A 61 -12.55 15.33 6.65
C ILE A 61 -13.52 14.21 6.24
N GLU A 62 -14.73 14.21 6.81
CA GLU A 62 -15.81 13.29 6.44
C GLU A 62 -16.35 13.59 5.03
N ASP A 63 -16.37 14.86 4.63
CA ASP A 63 -16.71 15.26 3.26
C ASP A 63 -15.62 14.80 2.29
N LEU A 64 -14.35 14.92 2.67
CA LEU A 64 -13.22 14.37 1.90
C LEU A 64 -13.32 12.86 1.72
N GLU A 65 -13.66 12.13 2.78
CA GLU A 65 -13.85 10.68 2.74
C GLU A 65 -14.96 10.29 1.77
N LYS A 66 -16.07 11.01 1.82
CA LYS A 66 -17.25 10.75 0.98
C LYS A 66 -17.04 11.12 -0.48
N GLU A 67 -16.46 12.29 -0.75
CA GLU A 67 -16.37 12.83 -2.13
C GLU A 67 -15.09 12.41 -2.85
N LYS A 68 -14.00 12.19 -2.10
CA LYS A 68 -12.66 11.83 -2.61
C LYS A 68 -12.02 10.72 -1.77
N PRO A 69 -12.65 9.54 -1.70
CA PRO A 69 -12.19 8.45 -0.83
C PRO A 69 -10.73 8.06 -1.10
N GLN A 70 -10.25 8.14 -2.35
CA GLN A 70 -8.87 7.85 -2.70
C GLN A 70 -7.85 8.80 -2.03
N ILE A 71 -8.19 10.09 -1.93
CA ILE A 71 -7.34 11.09 -1.26
C ILE A 71 -7.36 10.83 0.25
N TYR A 72 -8.53 10.52 0.79
CA TYR A 72 -8.68 10.20 2.21
C TYR A 72 -7.92 8.93 2.60
N VAL A 73 -8.01 7.85 1.80
CA VAL A 73 -7.25 6.60 2.01
C VAL A 73 -5.76 6.87 2.02
N LYS A 74 -5.26 7.61 1.01
CA LYS A 74 -3.85 7.98 0.96
C LYS A 74 -3.43 8.74 2.21
N TYR A 75 -4.15 9.78 2.59
CA TYR A 75 -3.90 10.56 3.80
C TYR A 75 -3.84 9.69 5.07
N ARG A 76 -4.80 8.78 5.23
CA ARG A 76 -4.87 7.88 6.39
C ARG A 76 -3.70 6.90 6.44
N ASN A 77 -3.34 6.34 5.31
CA ASN A 77 -2.22 5.41 5.20
C ASN A 77 -0.87 6.13 5.44
N ASP A 78 -0.70 7.31 4.87
CA ASP A 78 0.50 8.13 5.08
C ASP A 78 0.65 8.50 6.57
N MET A 79 -0.45 8.87 7.24
CA MET A 79 -0.45 9.15 8.68
C MET A 79 -0.09 7.91 9.52
N ALA A 80 -0.69 6.76 9.22
CA ALA A 80 -0.42 5.52 9.97
C ALA A 80 1.04 5.09 9.79
N THR A 81 1.58 5.20 8.57
CA THR A 81 2.98 4.91 8.26
C THR A 81 3.90 5.86 9.01
N SER A 82 3.65 7.16 8.94
CA SER A 82 4.46 8.18 9.64
C SER A 82 4.45 7.99 11.16
N LEU A 83 3.27 7.62 11.73
CA LEU A 83 3.15 7.32 13.15
C LEU A 83 3.98 6.08 13.53
N LYS A 84 3.90 5.00 12.74
CA LYS A 84 4.66 3.76 12.95
C LYS A 84 6.16 4.02 12.89
N GLU A 85 6.61 4.77 11.88
CA GLU A 85 8.02 5.16 11.73
C GLU A 85 8.50 5.99 12.92
N SER A 86 7.71 6.97 13.37
CA SER A 86 8.03 7.81 14.52
C SER A 86 8.16 6.99 15.81
N PHE A 87 7.23 6.04 16.05
CA PHE A 87 7.33 5.14 17.20
C PHE A 87 8.51 4.19 17.09
N SER A 88 8.82 3.69 15.88
CA SER A 88 9.98 2.84 15.66
C SER A 88 11.29 3.58 15.98
N GLN A 89 11.44 4.81 15.50
CA GLN A 89 12.61 5.65 15.81
C GLN A 89 12.71 5.98 17.31
N PHE A 90 11.58 6.31 17.94
CA PHE A 90 11.53 6.54 19.38
C PHE A 90 11.93 5.30 20.19
N ALA A 91 11.38 4.12 19.83
CA ALA A 91 11.71 2.86 20.48
C ALA A 91 13.21 2.52 20.31
N GLU A 92 13.74 2.68 19.07
CA GLU A 92 15.16 2.48 18.79
C GLU A 92 16.05 3.35 19.69
N GLY A 93 15.77 4.65 19.77
CA GLY A 93 16.50 5.54 20.67
C GLY A 93 16.46 5.09 22.12
N LYS A 94 15.27 4.65 22.60
CA LYS A 94 15.10 4.20 23.99
C LYS A 94 15.81 2.88 24.30
N ILE A 95 15.75 1.90 23.42
CA ILE A 95 16.45 0.62 23.64
C ILE A 95 17.97 0.79 23.59
N LEU A 96 18.47 1.69 22.73
CA LEU A 96 19.89 2.02 22.67
C LEU A 96 20.38 2.75 23.94
N GLU A 97 19.58 3.69 24.47
CA GLU A 97 19.86 4.33 25.78
C GLU A 97 19.93 3.29 26.90
N LEU A 98 18.97 2.35 26.94
CA LEU A 98 18.93 1.28 27.95
C LEU A 98 20.13 0.35 27.82
N GLU A 99 20.46 -0.09 26.62
CA GLU A 99 21.58 -0.99 26.34
C GLU A 99 22.91 -0.34 26.66
N ALA A 100 23.11 0.92 26.25
CA ALA A 100 24.34 1.66 26.56
C ALA A 100 24.55 1.77 28.07
N LYS A 101 23.49 2.06 28.82
CA LYS A 101 23.54 2.13 30.28
C LYS A 101 23.88 0.77 30.91
N GLU A 102 23.29 -0.33 30.42
CA GLU A 102 23.56 -1.68 30.90
C GLU A 102 25.00 -2.10 30.64
N LEU A 103 25.53 -1.69 29.47
CA LEU A 103 26.89 -2.00 29.05
C LEU A 103 27.95 -1.01 29.58
N GLY A 104 27.55 0.06 30.30
CA GLY A 104 28.44 1.09 30.81
C GLY A 104 29.12 1.90 29.71
N LEU A 105 28.42 2.17 28.61
CA LEU A 105 28.89 2.96 27.46
C LEU A 105 28.53 4.44 27.63
N ASP A 106 29.39 5.33 27.12
CA ASP A 106 29.21 6.78 27.21
C ASP A 106 28.12 7.31 26.24
N SER A 107 27.90 6.60 25.13
CA SER A 107 26.93 6.99 24.10
C SER A 107 26.09 5.80 23.63
N PRO A 108 24.78 6.01 23.33
CA PRO A 108 23.94 5.00 22.71
C PRO A 108 24.51 4.48 21.37
N ASP A 109 25.17 5.33 20.59
CA ASP A 109 25.77 4.96 19.30
C ASP A 109 26.93 3.95 19.45
N ASP A 110 27.56 3.89 20.62
CA ASP A 110 28.67 2.97 20.89
C ASP A 110 28.19 1.53 21.04
N VAL A 111 26.89 1.31 21.22
CA VAL A 111 26.26 -0.02 21.21
C VAL A 111 26.52 -0.72 19.88
N PHE A 112 26.38 -0.02 18.76
CA PHE A 112 26.65 -0.58 17.44
C PHE A 112 28.14 -0.83 17.15
N LYS A 113 29.02 -0.05 17.80
CA LYS A 113 30.47 -0.21 17.63
C LYS A 113 31.02 -1.34 18.49
N LYS A 114 30.34 -1.65 19.61
CA LYS A 114 30.80 -2.66 20.54
C LYS A 114 30.75 -4.05 19.92
N GLY A 115 31.90 -4.65 19.69
CA GLY A 115 32.02 -5.99 19.13
C GLY A 115 32.04 -6.04 17.60
N PHE A 116 31.79 -4.93 16.91
CA PHE A 116 31.97 -4.90 15.46
C PHE A 116 33.46 -5.03 15.11
N LYS A 117 33.74 -5.99 14.24
CA LYS A 117 35.06 -6.19 13.64
C LYS A 117 34.84 -6.27 12.14
N ALA A 118 35.35 -5.28 11.41
CA ALA A 118 35.32 -5.34 9.97
C ALA A 118 36.20 -6.49 9.48
N GLU A 119 35.64 -7.32 8.62
CA GLU A 119 36.42 -8.27 7.84
C GLU A 119 36.94 -7.55 6.60
N GLU A 120 38.25 -7.57 6.40
CA GLU A 120 38.87 -6.95 5.23
C GLU A 120 38.45 -7.74 3.98
N PRO A 121 37.75 -7.09 3.00
CA PRO A 121 37.37 -7.77 1.78
C PRO A 121 38.56 -8.27 1.01
N SER A 122 38.50 -9.48 0.48
CA SER A 122 39.56 -10.04 -0.34
C SER A 122 39.70 -9.29 -1.67
N GLU A 123 40.93 -9.29 -2.22
CA GLU A 123 41.18 -8.70 -3.55
C GLU A 123 40.33 -9.37 -4.66
N GLU A 124 40.00 -10.65 -4.49
CA GLU A 124 39.16 -11.38 -5.45
C GLU A 124 37.71 -10.85 -5.43
N GLU A 125 37.12 -10.63 -4.26
CA GLU A 125 35.79 -10.05 -4.10
C GLU A 125 35.73 -8.63 -4.65
N ILE A 126 36.73 -7.81 -4.33
CA ILE A 126 36.84 -6.42 -4.82
C ILE A 126 36.92 -6.41 -6.35
N LEU A 127 37.76 -7.30 -6.91
CA LEU A 127 37.95 -7.40 -8.37
C LEU A 127 36.68 -7.91 -9.07
N SER A 128 35.95 -8.85 -8.45
CA SER A 128 34.66 -9.34 -8.96
C SER A 128 33.65 -8.20 -9.09
N ILE A 129 33.49 -7.39 -8.02
CA ILE A 129 32.58 -6.23 -8.04
C ILE A 129 33.06 -5.19 -9.05
N TYR A 130 34.35 -4.90 -9.08
CA TYR A 130 34.92 -3.96 -10.06
C TYR A 130 34.58 -4.38 -11.49
N ASN A 131 34.78 -5.65 -11.84
CA ASN A 131 34.48 -6.17 -13.19
C ASN A 131 32.99 -6.11 -13.54
N GLN A 132 32.12 -6.33 -12.56
CA GLN A 132 30.68 -6.24 -12.75
C GLN A 132 30.19 -4.81 -13.06
N TYR A 133 30.83 -3.80 -12.45
CA TYR A 133 30.44 -2.39 -12.58
C TYR A 133 31.41 -1.54 -13.39
N LYS A 134 32.39 -2.15 -14.07
CA LYS A 134 33.47 -1.48 -14.78
C LYS A 134 32.99 -0.41 -15.76
N ASP A 135 31.91 -0.67 -16.50
CA ASP A 135 31.38 0.28 -17.47
C ASP A 135 30.73 1.51 -16.80
N GLN A 136 30.19 1.34 -15.60
CA GLN A 136 29.63 2.44 -14.80
C GLN A 136 30.68 3.24 -14.04
N LEU A 137 31.85 2.65 -13.83
CA LEU A 137 33.02 3.27 -13.22
C LEU A 137 33.96 3.93 -14.25
N ALA A 138 33.52 4.02 -15.51
CA ALA A 138 34.30 4.56 -16.62
C ALA A 138 34.96 5.91 -16.29
N GLY A 139 36.29 6.00 -16.53
CA GLY A 139 37.09 7.21 -16.31
C GLY A 139 37.74 7.33 -14.93
N ARG A 140 37.52 6.39 -13.99
CA ARG A 140 38.22 6.36 -12.69
C ARG A 140 39.44 5.44 -12.75
N PRO A 141 40.56 5.84 -12.12
CA PRO A 141 41.69 4.92 -11.93
C PRO A 141 41.26 3.66 -11.18
N MET A 142 41.74 2.50 -11.62
CA MET A 142 41.35 1.19 -11.08
C MET A 142 41.55 1.10 -9.56
N GLU A 143 42.67 1.63 -9.05
CA GLU A 143 42.94 1.60 -7.61
C GLU A 143 41.98 2.49 -6.80
N GLU A 144 41.60 3.64 -7.32
CA GLU A 144 40.57 4.50 -6.67
C GLU A 144 39.21 3.81 -6.64
N ALA A 145 38.83 3.14 -7.72
CA ALA A 145 37.59 2.36 -7.78
C ALA A 145 37.59 1.19 -6.79
N LYS A 146 38.71 0.47 -6.68
CA LYS A 146 38.90 -0.62 -5.71
C LYS A 146 38.79 -0.12 -4.27
N ASP A 147 39.39 1.03 -3.95
CA ASP A 147 39.30 1.63 -2.62
C ASP A 147 37.87 2.05 -2.25
N MET A 148 37.11 2.56 -3.23
CA MET A 148 35.69 2.85 -3.04
C MET A 148 34.88 1.58 -2.77
N ILE A 149 35.11 0.52 -3.54
CA ILE A 149 34.45 -0.78 -3.36
C ILE A 149 34.78 -1.34 -1.97
N ARG A 150 36.05 -1.34 -1.56
CA ARG A 150 36.48 -1.81 -0.23
C ARG A 150 35.74 -1.07 0.88
N LYS A 151 35.72 0.25 0.84
CA LYS A 151 34.98 1.07 1.82
C LYS A 151 33.49 0.78 1.82
N GLN A 152 32.90 0.60 0.62
CA GLN A 152 31.48 0.27 0.50
C GLN A 152 31.16 -1.11 1.11
N MET A 153 32.02 -2.11 0.90
CA MET A 153 31.84 -3.45 1.48
C MET A 153 31.94 -3.41 3.01
N VAL A 154 32.91 -2.70 3.57
CA VAL A 154 33.03 -2.53 5.02
C VAL A 154 31.81 -1.80 5.59
N MET A 155 31.33 -0.72 4.97
CA MET A 155 30.09 -0.05 5.39
C MET A 155 28.86 -0.97 5.32
N GLN A 156 28.84 -1.87 4.35
CA GLN A 156 27.74 -2.85 4.23
C GLN A 156 27.77 -3.86 5.38
N GLN A 157 28.98 -4.34 5.78
CA GLN A 157 29.14 -5.20 6.95
C GLN A 157 28.71 -4.50 8.24
N GLU A 158 29.09 -3.23 8.40
CA GLU A 158 28.69 -2.41 9.56
C GLU A 158 27.18 -2.25 9.65
N ARG A 159 26.52 -1.95 8.52
CA ARG A 159 25.05 -1.85 8.45
C ARG A 159 24.38 -3.19 8.77
N ALA A 160 24.88 -4.28 8.23
CA ALA A 160 24.34 -5.62 8.51
C ALA A 160 24.49 -5.99 9.98
N TYR A 161 25.62 -5.68 10.58
CA TYR A 161 25.86 -5.89 12.01
C TYR A 161 24.91 -5.04 12.86
N ALA A 162 24.77 -3.75 12.56
CA ALA A 162 23.85 -2.86 13.26
C ALA A 162 22.39 -3.33 13.17
N GLN A 163 21.95 -3.78 11.99
CA GLN A 163 20.62 -4.35 11.81
C GLN A 163 20.38 -5.62 12.66
N ASN A 164 21.40 -6.48 12.79
CA ASN A 164 21.29 -7.67 13.61
C ASN A 164 21.21 -7.31 15.10
N ILE A 165 22.07 -6.39 15.57
CA ILE A 165 22.00 -5.86 16.95
C ILE A 165 20.62 -5.25 17.21
N GLN A 166 20.09 -4.43 16.30
CA GLN A 166 18.77 -3.83 16.46
C GLN A 166 17.66 -4.88 16.62
N LYS A 167 17.67 -5.95 15.80
CA LYS A 167 16.73 -7.05 15.92
C LYS A 167 16.83 -7.77 17.28
N ASP A 168 18.05 -8.03 17.73
CA ASP A 168 18.30 -8.69 19.01
C ASP A 168 17.84 -7.81 20.20
N LEU A 169 18.07 -6.50 20.12
CA LEU A 169 17.63 -5.55 21.14
C LEU A 169 16.12 -5.42 21.18
N ILE A 170 15.44 -5.34 20.03
CA ILE A 170 13.96 -5.35 19.95
C ILE A 170 13.40 -6.57 20.66
N LYS A 171 14.00 -7.74 20.46
CA LYS A 171 13.62 -8.97 21.14
C LYS A 171 13.96 -8.95 22.62
N LYS A 172 15.18 -8.50 22.99
CA LYS A 172 15.67 -8.42 24.39
C LYS A 172 14.75 -7.54 25.25
N TYR A 173 14.33 -6.39 24.72
CA TYR A 173 13.48 -5.43 25.42
C TYR A 173 11.99 -5.60 25.17
N GLU A 174 11.56 -6.69 24.52
CA GLU A 174 10.15 -7.05 24.27
C GLU A 174 9.33 -5.89 23.70
N VAL A 175 9.88 -5.18 22.70
CA VAL A 175 9.21 -4.00 22.13
C VAL A 175 7.92 -4.42 21.43
N ASP A 176 6.80 -3.95 21.95
CA ASP A 176 5.45 -4.20 21.41
C ASP A 176 4.83 -2.89 20.90
N PHE A 177 4.51 -2.85 19.61
CA PHE A 177 3.89 -1.69 18.97
C PHE A 177 2.37 -1.85 18.91
N LYS A 178 1.66 -1.21 19.84
CA LYS A 178 0.18 -1.13 19.83
C LYS A 178 -0.28 0.12 19.10
N ILE A 179 -0.11 0.15 17.78
CA ILE A 179 -0.56 1.25 16.95
C ILE A 179 -1.89 0.86 16.33
N ALA A 180 -2.91 1.70 16.54
CA ALA A 180 -4.22 1.47 15.93
C ALA A 180 -4.10 1.54 14.40
N GLU A 181 -4.46 0.47 13.72
CA GLU A 181 -4.56 0.49 12.27
C GLU A 181 -5.69 1.45 11.84
N PRO A 182 -5.51 2.23 10.78
CA PRO A 182 -6.58 3.05 10.24
C PRO A 182 -7.75 2.14 9.80
N PRO A 183 -8.99 2.60 9.93
CA PRO A 183 -10.13 1.84 9.43
C PRO A 183 -9.97 1.56 7.95
N VAL A 184 -10.30 0.33 7.55
CA VAL A 184 -10.24 -0.11 6.16
C VAL A 184 -11.31 0.63 5.36
N VAL A 185 -10.90 1.48 4.43
CA VAL A 185 -11.79 2.14 3.47
C VAL A 185 -11.87 1.30 2.20
N ARG A 186 -13.08 0.97 1.77
CA ARG A 186 -13.31 0.17 0.56
C ARG A 186 -13.92 1.04 -0.53
N MET A 187 -13.36 0.92 -1.73
CA MET A 187 -13.85 1.60 -2.92
C MET A 187 -14.56 0.58 -3.82
N GLU A 188 -15.74 0.94 -4.30
CA GLU A 188 -16.51 0.09 -5.22
C GLU A 188 -15.98 0.27 -6.66
N VAL A 189 -14.85 -0.39 -6.94
CA VAL A 189 -14.24 -0.38 -8.27
C VAL A 189 -14.96 -1.40 -9.15
N PRO A 190 -15.57 -0.99 -10.28
CA PRO A 190 -16.28 -1.91 -11.14
C PRO A 190 -15.32 -2.86 -11.86
N VAL A 191 -15.73 -4.11 -11.98
CA VAL A 191 -14.99 -5.14 -12.73
C VAL A 191 -15.03 -4.86 -14.24
N GLY A 192 -16.16 -4.36 -14.75
CA GLY A 192 -16.39 -4.17 -16.18
C GLY A 192 -16.36 -5.48 -16.97
N ASP A 193 -16.15 -5.35 -18.28
CA ASP A 193 -15.99 -6.48 -19.22
C ASP A 193 -14.52 -6.87 -19.42
N ASN A 194 -13.69 -6.61 -18.38
CA ASN A 194 -12.25 -6.79 -18.40
C ASN A 194 -11.84 -8.26 -18.28
N PRO A 195 -10.64 -8.64 -18.77
CA PRO A 195 -10.12 -9.99 -18.64
C PRO A 195 -10.10 -10.47 -17.19
N THR A 196 -10.72 -11.61 -16.95
CA THR A 196 -10.83 -12.19 -15.62
C THR A 196 -10.37 -13.64 -15.58
N THR A 197 -9.83 -14.06 -14.43
CA THR A 197 -9.55 -15.47 -14.13
C THR A 197 -10.01 -15.80 -12.71
N GLY A 198 -10.24 -17.10 -12.44
CA GLY A 198 -10.80 -17.57 -11.17
C GLY A 198 -12.33 -17.64 -11.16
N PRO A 199 -12.94 -18.06 -10.04
CA PRO A 199 -14.38 -18.27 -9.95
C PRO A 199 -15.18 -16.97 -10.13
N LYS A 200 -16.28 -17.04 -10.88
CA LYS A 200 -17.16 -15.87 -11.10
C LYS A 200 -17.67 -15.26 -9.78
N ASN A 201 -18.00 -16.11 -8.82
CA ASN A 201 -18.55 -15.74 -7.50
C ASN A 201 -17.51 -15.94 -6.39
N ALA A 202 -16.26 -15.60 -6.64
CA ALA A 202 -15.20 -15.68 -5.64
C ALA A 202 -15.49 -14.72 -4.46
N LYS A 203 -15.12 -15.13 -3.24
CA LYS A 203 -15.26 -14.31 -2.03
C LYS A 203 -14.36 -13.07 -2.10
N VAL A 204 -13.21 -13.21 -2.76
CA VAL A 204 -12.24 -12.11 -2.91
C VAL A 204 -12.09 -11.77 -4.40
N THR A 205 -12.27 -10.50 -4.73
CA THR A 205 -11.99 -9.96 -6.06
C THR A 205 -10.76 -9.06 -5.99
N ILE A 206 -9.79 -9.32 -6.85
CA ILE A 206 -8.58 -8.50 -7.00
C ILE A 206 -8.66 -7.85 -8.38
N ILE A 207 -8.62 -6.52 -8.41
CA ILE A 207 -8.55 -5.73 -9.64
C ILE A 207 -7.15 -5.14 -9.73
N GLU A 208 -6.40 -5.51 -10.76
CA GLU A 208 -5.05 -5.05 -11.05
C GLU A 208 -5.09 -4.03 -12.20
N PHE A 209 -4.67 -2.80 -11.94
CA PHE A 209 -4.32 -1.82 -12.97
C PHE A 209 -2.84 -1.91 -13.25
N SER A 210 -2.47 -2.23 -14.48
CA SER A 210 -1.10 -2.59 -14.81
C SER A 210 -0.70 -2.11 -16.21
N ASP A 211 0.62 -2.07 -16.47
CA ASP A 211 1.22 -1.62 -17.71
C ASP A 211 2.30 -2.63 -18.13
N PHE A 212 2.21 -3.14 -19.36
CA PHE A 212 3.12 -4.17 -19.86
C PHE A 212 4.57 -3.69 -20.01
N GLU A 213 4.79 -2.39 -20.19
CA GLU A 213 6.14 -1.81 -20.33
C GLU A 213 6.71 -1.37 -18.95
N CYS A 214 5.91 -1.34 -17.90
CA CYS A 214 6.35 -0.90 -16.58
C CYS A 214 7.22 -1.95 -15.87
N PRO A 215 8.47 -1.60 -15.46
CA PRO A 215 9.37 -2.55 -14.79
C PRO A 215 8.87 -3.00 -13.42
N PHE A 216 8.09 -2.16 -12.72
CA PHE A 216 7.47 -2.54 -11.45
C PHE A 216 6.33 -3.55 -11.66
N CYS A 217 5.55 -3.40 -12.75
CA CYS A 217 4.52 -4.37 -13.12
C CYS A 217 5.14 -5.72 -13.48
N LYS A 218 6.21 -5.74 -14.28
CA LYS A 218 6.97 -6.96 -14.56
C LYS A 218 7.39 -7.65 -13.26
N ARG A 219 7.99 -6.91 -12.33
CA ARG A 219 8.45 -7.46 -11.05
C ARG A 219 7.31 -8.03 -10.20
N SER A 220 6.12 -7.43 -10.23
CA SER A 220 4.97 -7.92 -9.48
C SER A 220 4.39 -9.22 -10.05
N GLN A 221 4.66 -9.57 -11.33
CA GLN A 221 4.05 -10.75 -11.95
C GLN A 221 4.46 -12.06 -11.30
N ASP A 222 5.66 -12.18 -10.72
CA ASP A 222 6.06 -13.38 -9.99
C ASP A 222 5.19 -13.58 -8.74
N VAL A 223 4.86 -12.50 -8.05
CA VAL A 223 3.95 -12.51 -6.90
C VAL A 223 2.52 -12.79 -7.38
N ASN A 224 2.05 -12.07 -8.40
CA ASN A 224 0.70 -12.19 -8.94
C ASN A 224 0.40 -13.61 -9.43
N ARG A 225 1.35 -14.25 -10.15
CA ARG A 225 1.23 -15.63 -10.63
C ARG A 225 1.12 -16.62 -9.47
N LYS A 226 1.95 -16.48 -8.43
CA LYS A 226 1.90 -17.31 -7.22
C LYS A 226 0.56 -17.18 -6.49
N LEU A 227 0.06 -15.95 -6.35
CA LEU A 227 -1.23 -15.70 -5.71
C LEU A 227 -2.38 -16.31 -6.50
N ARG A 228 -2.41 -16.09 -7.83
CA ARG A 228 -3.43 -16.69 -8.70
C ARG A 228 -3.42 -18.23 -8.65
N GLU A 229 -2.24 -18.86 -8.58
CA GLU A 229 -2.15 -20.32 -8.47
C GLU A 229 -2.58 -20.82 -7.09
N LYS A 230 -2.11 -20.19 -6.01
CA LYS A 230 -2.45 -20.61 -4.64
C LYS A 230 -3.95 -20.48 -4.35
N TYR A 231 -4.56 -19.40 -4.80
CA TYR A 231 -5.95 -19.05 -4.49
C TYR A 231 -6.90 -19.23 -5.67
N LYS A 232 -6.52 -20.00 -6.70
CA LYS A 232 -7.26 -20.15 -7.97
C LYS A 232 -8.75 -20.45 -7.83
N ASP A 233 -9.15 -21.17 -6.77
CA ASP A 233 -10.53 -21.56 -6.50
C ASP A 233 -11.26 -20.59 -5.53
N GLN A 234 -10.56 -19.56 -5.03
CA GLN A 234 -11.06 -18.67 -3.99
C GLN A 234 -11.06 -17.19 -4.38
N ILE A 235 -10.20 -16.80 -5.32
CA ILE A 235 -10.09 -15.41 -5.77
C ILE A 235 -10.48 -15.26 -7.24
N LYS A 236 -11.08 -14.13 -7.54
CA LYS A 236 -11.29 -13.63 -8.90
C LYS A 236 -10.27 -12.55 -9.17
N TRP A 237 -9.45 -12.73 -10.20
CA TRP A 237 -8.47 -11.73 -10.62
C TRP A 237 -8.94 -11.05 -11.89
N VAL A 238 -8.94 -9.73 -11.89
CA VAL A 238 -9.34 -8.86 -13.01
C VAL A 238 -8.15 -8.03 -13.42
N PHE A 239 -7.85 -7.97 -14.70
CA PHE A 239 -6.82 -7.09 -15.23
C PHE A 239 -7.46 -5.88 -15.89
N ARG A 240 -6.96 -4.69 -15.58
CA ARG A 240 -7.38 -3.44 -16.19
C ARG A 240 -6.20 -2.73 -16.82
N ASP A 241 -6.40 -2.22 -18.01
CA ASP A 241 -5.36 -1.55 -18.79
C ASP A 241 -5.02 -0.18 -18.19
N PHE A 242 -3.73 0.06 -17.91
CA PHE A 242 -3.29 1.37 -17.45
C PHE A 242 -1.90 1.72 -18.01
N PRO A 243 -1.76 1.79 -19.38
CA PRO A 243 -0.52 2.21 -20.00
C PRO A 243 -0.17 3.64 -19.58
N LEU A 244 1.08 3.85 -19.15
CA LEU A 244 1.59 5.15 -18.73
C LEU A 244 2.04 5.95 -19.95
N GLU A 245 1.77 7.24 -19.99
CA GLU A 245 2.04 8.11 -21.14
C GLU A 245 3.52 8.15 -21.56
N PHE A 246 4.45 7.95 -20.62
CA PHE A 246 5.89 7.93 -20.87
C PHE A 246 6.43 6.55 -21.31
N HIS A 247 5.58 5.55 -21.41
CA HIS A 247 5.91 4.24 -21.96
C HIS A 247 5.45 4.13 -23.41
N PRO A 248 6.35 4.33 -24.39
CA PRO A 248 5.98 4.55 -25.79
C PRO A 248 5.32 3.34 -26.46
N ASN A 249 5.59 2.12 -25.98
CA ASN A 249 5.08 0.89 -26.60
C ASN A 249 3.91 0.27 -25.80
N ALA A 250 3.62 0.79 -24.60
CA ALA A 250 2.62 0.22 -23.71
C ALA A 250 1.24 0.15 -24.37
N MET A 251 0.78 1.24 -24.97
CA MET A 251 -0.54 1.31 -25.62
C MET A 251 -0.69 0.21 -26.68
N TYR A 252 0.32 0.00 -27.53
CA TYR A 252 0.28 -1.03 -28.55
C TYR A 252 0.26 -2.43 -27.96
N ALA A 253 1.04 -2.68 -26.90
CA ALA A 253 1.06 -3.96 -26.20
C ALA A 253 -0.30 -4.28 -25.56
N HIS A 254 -0.97 -3.29 -24.97
CA HIS A 254 -2.32 -3.44 -24.41
C HIS A 254 -3.37 -3.77 -25.49
N MET A 255 -3.34 -3.07 -26.62
CA MET A 255 -4.19 -3.39 -27.76
C MET A 255 -3.97 -4.82 -28.25
N ALA A 256 -2.72 -5.25 -28.34
CA ALA A 256 -2.35 -6.60 -28.77
C ALA A 256 -2.86 -7.68 -27.79
N ALA A 257 -2.75 -7.42 -26.47
CA ALA A 257 -3.30 -8.31 -25.43
C ALA A 257 -4.83 -8.41 -25.52
N ASN A 258 -5.52 -7.29 -25.73
CA ASN A 258 -6.98 -7.26 -25.86
C ASN A 258 -7.48 -8.00 -27.10
N CYS A 259 -6.70 -8.03 -28.20
CA CYS A 259 -6.98 -8.87 -29.36
C CYS A 259 -6.83 -10.38 -29.08
N ALA A 260 -6.29 -10.78 -27.93
CA ALA A 260 -6.26 -12.18 -27.52
C ALA A 260 -7.55 -12.63 -26.79
N ILE A 261 -8.37 -11.70 -26.30
CA ILE A 261 -9.62 -12.00 -25.56
C ILE A 261 -10.58 -12.87 -26.40
N PRO A 262 -10.91 -12.52 -27.66
CA PRO A 262 -11.82 -13.34 -28.48
C PRO A 262 -11.24 -14.71 -28.86
N GLN A 263 -9.97 -14.95 -28.58
CA GLN A 263 -9.27 -16.22 -28.85
C GLN A 263 -9.02 -17.03 -27.57
N ASP A 264 -9.55 -16.56 -26.42
CA ASP A 264 -9.39 -17.18 -25.10
C ASP A 264 -7.93 -17.36 -24.68
N LYS A 265 -7.05 -16.41 -25.07
CA LYS A 265 -5.60 -16.45 -24.86
C LYS A 265 -5.04 -15.24 -24.13
N TYR A 266 -5.90 -14.43 -23.52
CA TYR A 266 -5.45 -13.19 -22.89
C TYR A 266 -4.33 -13.41 -21.86
N TRP A 267 -4.47 -14.39 -20.97
CA TRP A 267 -3.55 -14.61 -19.88
C TRP A 267 -2.18 -15.14 -20.36
N GLU A 268 -2.18 -16.00 -21.40
CA GLU A 268 -0.94 -16.45 -22.04
C GLU A 268 -0.21 -15.27 -22.68
N ILE A 269 -0.94 -14.44 -23.41
CA ILE A 269 -0.35 -13.27 -24.09
C ILE A 269 0.12 -12.23 -23.08
N SER A 270 -0.66 -11.93 -22.06
CA SER A 270 -0.28 -11.06 -20.95
C SER A 270 1.04 -11.50 -20.31
N ASN A 271 1.18 -12.80 -20.00
CA ASN A 271 2.44 -13.33 -19.45
C ASN A 271 3.63 -13.11 -20.40
N VAL A 272 3.46 -13.40 -21.70
CA VAL A 272 4.51 -13.22 -22.69
C VAL A 272 4.92 -11.76 -22.83
N LEU A 273 3.98 -10.82 -22.79
CA LEU A 273 4.27 -9.39 -22.85
C LEU A 273 5.04 -8.91 -21.62
N PHE A 274 4.62 -9.29 -20.42
CA PHE A 274 5.35 -8.96 -19.19
C PHE A 274 6.76 -9.57 -19.16
N ASP A 275 6.92 -10.82 -19.59
CA ASP A 275 8.23 -11.47 -19.64
C ASP A 275 9.20 -10.74 -20.60
N ASN A 276 8.65 -10.01 -21.59
CA ASN A 276 9.38 -9.24 -22.59
C ASN A 276 9.25 -7.72 -22.42
N SER A 277 8.87 -7.21 -21.25
CA SER A 277 8.53 -5.79 -21.02
C SER A 277 9.61 -4.78 -21.40
N GLY A 278 10.88 -5.18 -21.49
CA GLY A 278 12.00 -4.35 -21.96
C GLY A 278 12.14 -4.27 -23.48
N ASN A 279 11.30 -4.98 -24.26
CA ASN A 279 11.36 -5.02 -25.71
C ASN A 279 9.96 -5.20 -26.30
N LEU A 280 9.13 -4.15 -26.20
CA LEU A 280 7.74 -4.13 -26.66
C LEU A 280 7.54 -3.25 -27.90
N GLU A 281 8.59 -3.07 -28.70
CA GLU A 281 8.42 -2.45 -30.01
C GLU A 281 7.38 -3.22 -30.84
N LYS A 282 6.62 -2.50 -31.64
CA LYS A 282 5.49 -3.02 -32.42
C LYS A 282 5.78 -4.34 -33.15
N SER A 283 6.90 -4.40 -33.87
CA SER A 283 7.30 -5.59 -34.61
C SER A 283 7.58 -6.79 -33.72
N ASN A 284 8.13 -6.55 -32.54
CA ASN A 284 8.39 -7.60 -31.57
C ASN A 284 7.12 -8.06 -30.86
N VAL A 285 6.21 -7.14 -30.52
CA VAL A 285 4.88 -7.50 -29.98
C VAL A 285 4.15 -8.42 -30.97
N ASP A 286 4.07 -8.04 -32.25
CA ASP A 286 3.42 -8.86 -33.31
C ASP A 286 4.04 -10.25 -33.42
N TYR A 287 5.37 -10.34 -33.33
CA TYR A 287 6.09 -11.61 -33.30
C TYR A 287 5.77 -12.43 -32.08
N LEU A 288 5.84 -11.83 -30.88
CA LEU A 288 5.62 -12.50 -29.60
C LEU A 288 4.21 -13.09 -29.51
N VAL A 289 3.18 -12.31 -29.83
CA VAL A 289 1.78 -12.77 -29.70
C VAL A 289 1.44 -13.88 -30.70
N THR A 290 1.99 -13.81 -31.92
CA THR A 290 1.81 -14.87 -32.93
C THR A 290 2.59 -16.13 -32.58
N LYS A 291 3.81 -15.99 -32.05
CA LYS A 291 4.62 -17.10 -31.54
C LYS A 291 3.97 -17.80 -30.34
N ALA A 292 3.28 -17.04 -29.48
CA ALA A 292 2.51 -17.57 -28.36
C ALA A 292 1.18 -18.22 -28.80
N GLY A 293 0.90 -18.26 -30.10
CA GLY A 293 -0.20 -19.05 -30.68
C GLY A 293 -1.47 -18.28 -30.95
N LEU A 294 -1.47 -16.94 -31.03
CA LEU A 294 -2.58 -16.22 -31.62
C LEU A 294 -2.68 -16.52 -33.12
N ASP A 295 -3.90 -16.69 -33.60
CA ASP A 295 -4.18 -16.73 -35.03
C ASP A 295 -3.78 -15.38 -35.65
N LYS A 296 -2.79 -15.42 -36.54
CA LYS A 296 -2.21 -14.22 -37.14
C LYS A 296 -3.22 -13.40 -37.94
N THR A 297 -4.16 -14.06 -38.60
CA THR A 297 -5.17 -13.38 -39.43
C THR A 297 -6.18 -12.66 -38.52
N LYS A 298 -6.71 -13.35 -37.50
CA LYS A 298 -7.65 -12.77 -36.54
C LYS A 298 -7.00 -11.64 -35.75
N TYR A 299 -5.74 -11.81 -35.34
CA TYR A 299 -4.97 -10.78 -34.65
C TYR A 299 -4.79 -9.53 -35.52
N SER A 300 -4.29 -9.70 -36.76
CA SER A 300 -4.09 -8.58 -37.67
C SER A 300 -5.39 -7.86 -38.03
N GLN A 301 -6.47 -8.61 -38.18
CA GLN A 301 -7.80 -8.04 -38.41
C GLN A 301 -8.28 -7.25 -37.17
N CYS A 302 -8.14 -7.79 -35.96
CA CYS A 302 -8.50 -7.13 -34.72
C CYS A 302 -7.74 -5.80 -34.56
N MET A 303 -6.42 -5.82 -34.69
CA MET A 303 -5.57 -4.62 -34.57
C MET A 303 -5.93 -3.52 -35.57
N LYS A 304 -6.35 -3.90 -36.79
CA LYS A 304 -6.69 -2.95 -37.85
C LYS A 304 -8.12 -2.45 -37.79
N GLU A 305 -9.08 -3.36 -37.60
CA GLU A 305 -10.51 -3.04 -37.73
C GLU A 305 -11.10 -2.53 -36.41
N ASN A 306 -10.52 -2.90 -35.27
CA ASN A 306 -11.01 -2.52 -33.94
C ASN A 306 -10.11 -1.49 -33.25
N GLU A 307 -9.15 -0.87 -33.93
CA GLU A 307 -8.20 0.07 -33.32
C GLU A 307 -8.91 1.15 -32.48
N GLY A 308 -9.90 1.82 -33.04
CA GLY A 308 -10.65 2.88 -32.34
C GLY A 308 -11.42 2.36 -31.11
N LYS A 309 -11.95 1.13 -31.18
CA LYS A 309 -12.64 0.47 -30.07
C LYS A 309 -11.62 0.12 -28.97
N LEU A 310 -10.52 -0.52 -29.31
CA LEU A 310 -9.45 -0.90 -28.38
C LEU A 310 -8.89 0.32 -27.62
N LEU A 311 -8.60 1.39 -28.34
CA LEU A 311 -8.15 2.65 -27.75
C LEU A 311 -9.18 3.23 -26.79
N SER A 312 -10.47 3.20 -27.15
CA SER A 312 -11.55 3.70 -26.30
C SER A 312 -11.72 2.87 -25.02
N GLU A 313 -11.60 1.55 -25.10
CA GLU A 313 -11.69 0.63 -23.96
C GLU A 313 -10.52 0.85 -22.99
N ILE A 314 -9.28 0.92 -23.52
CA ILE A 314 -8.08 1.21 -22.71
C ILE A 314 -8.19 2.60 -22.06
N GLN A 315 -8.67 3.62 -22.81
CA GLN A 315 -8.84 4.95 -22.28
C GLN A 315 -9.91 5.01 -21.17
N ALA A 316 -10.98 4.23 -21.30
CA ALA A 316 -11.99 4.09 -20.25
C ALA A 316 -11.42 3.46 -18.97
N ASP A 317 -10.56 2.45 -19.11
CA ASP A 317 -9.85 1.83 -17.99
C ASP A 317 -8.92 2.82 -17.28
N ILE A 318 -8.14 3.61 -18.04
CA ILE A 318 -7.29 4.68 -17.50
C ILE A 318 -8.12 5.69 -16.70
N GLN A 319 -9.21 6.19 -17.29
CA GLN A 319 -10.08 7.18 -16.65
C GLN A 319 -10.71 6.61 -15.37
N GLU A 320 -11.17 5.37 -15.41
CA GLU A 320 -11.72 4.71 -14.23
C GLU A 320 -10.66 4.53 -13.15
N GLY A 321 -9.45 4.05 -13.49
CA GLY A 321 -8.35 3.96 -12.55
C GLY A 321 -8.01 5.30 -11.90
N GLN A 322 -7.91 6.37 -12.70
CA GLN A 322 -7.67 7.73 -12.20
C GLN A 322 -8.77 8.21 -11.26
N LYS A 323 -10.03 7.91 -11.54
CA LYS A 323 -11.17 8.24 -10.68
C LYS A 323 -11.05 7.59 -9.30
N PHE A 324 -10.49 6.37 -9.22
CA PHE A 324 -10.20 5.66 -7.97
C PHE A 324 -8.80 5.92 -7.40
N GLY A 325 -8.07 6.92 -7.94
CA GLY A 325 -6.79 7.38 -7.41
C GLY A 325 -5.57 6.60 -7.88
N VAL A 326 -5.71 5.76 -8.90
CA VAL A 326 -4.54 5.15 -9.56
C VAL A 326 -3.76 6.26 -10.27
N SER A 327 -2.52 6.47 -9.85
CA SER A 327 -1.58 7.46 -10.41
C SER A 327 -0.29 6.83 -10.94
N GLY A 328 -0.18 5.50 -10.85
CA GLY A 328 0.96 4.72 -11.31
C GLY A 328 0.67 3.23 -11.21
N THR A 329 1.53 2.42 -11.78
CA THR A 329 1.35 0.98 -11.90
C THR A 329 2.51 0.19 -11.28
N PRO A 330 2.26 -1.02 -10.76
CA PRO A 330 0.95 -1.63 -10.62
C PRO A 330 0.15 -1.02 -9.48
N ALA A 331 -1.20 -1.06 -9.57
CA ALA A 331 -2.10 -0.72 -8.48
C ALA A 331 -3.19 -1.78 -8.38
N PHE A 332 -3.59 -2.11 -7.16
CA PHE A 332 -4.54 -3.19 -6.92
C PHE A 332 -5.68 -2.73 -6.03
N PHE A 333 -6.84 -3.36 -6.20
CA PHE A 333 -7.97 -3.26 -5.29
C PHE A 333 -8.39 -4.67 -4.88
N ILE A 334 -8.21 -5.00 -3.60
CA ILE A 334 -8.58 -6.30 -3.03
C ILE A 334 -9.89 -6.11 -2.26
N ASN A 335 -11.03 -6.58 -2.80
CA ASN A 335 -12.36 -6.26 -2.28
C ASN A 335 -12.53 -4.75 -1.99
N GLY A 336 -12.00 -3.90 -2.89
CA GLY A 336 -12.05 -2.45 -2.76
C GLY A 336 -10.96 -1.83 -1.87
N ILE A 337 -10.13 -2.63 -1.21
CA ILE A 337 -8.97 -2.14 -0.45
C ILE A 337 -7.86 -1.77 -1.43
N PHE A 338 -7.49 -0.49 -1.45
CA PHE A 338 -6.45 0.01 -2.36
C PHE A 338 -5.05 -0.40 -1.88
N VAL A 339 -4.28 -1.00 -2.78
CA VAL A 339 -2.89 -1.41 -2.58
C VAL A 339 -2.05 -0.85 -3.73
N SER A 340 -1.07 -0.01 -3.43
CA SER A 340 -0.24 0.66 -4.44
C SER A 340 1.14 0.02 -4.56
N GLY A 341 1.57 -0.22 -5.80
CA GLY A 341 2.91 -0.66 -6.13
C GLY A 341 3.14 -2.18 -6.05
N ALA A 342 4.35 -2.58 -6.45
CA ALA A 342 4.80 -3.98 -6.43
C ALA A 342 5.27 -4.35 -5.01
N LEU A 343 4.34 -4.80 -4.17
CA LEU A 343 4.60 -5.20 -2.80
C LEU A 343 5.04 -6.68 -2.69
N PRO A 344 5.67 -7.09 -1.56
CA PRO A 344 6.01 -8.47 -1.29
C PRO A 344 4.79 -9.40 -1.24
N TYR A 345 4.99 -10.68 -1.50
CA TYR A 345 3.96 -11.72 -1.50
C TYR A 345 3.17 -11.77 -0.18
N GLU A 346 3.87 -11.68 0.94
CA GLU A 346 3.31 -11.79 2.29
C GLU A 346 2.30 -10.67 2.58
N HIS A 347 2.51 -9.48 2.00
CA HIS A 347 1.59 -8.36 2.18
C HIS A 347 0.24 -8.61 1.50
N PHE A 348 0.27 -9.11 0.26
CA PHE A 348 -0.96 -9.50 -0.46
C PHE A 348 -1.66 -10.68 0.23
N GLU A 349 -0.88 -11.67 0.65
CA GLU A 349 -1.39 -12.86 1.34
C GLU A 349 -2.14 -12.48 2.62
N GLU A 350 -1.58 -11.60 3.45
CA GLU A 350 -2.23 -11.12 4.68
C GLU A 350 -3.60 -10.49 4.40
N ILE A 351 -3.71 -9.64 3.38
CA ILE A 351 -4.97 -9.01 3.01
C ILE A 351 -5.96 -10.06 2.49
N ILE A 352 -5.52 -10.94 1.59
CA ILE A 352 -6.37 -11.99 1.01
C ILE A 352 -6.90 -12.92 2.09
N GLU A 353 -6.05 -13.38 3.02
CA GLU A 353 -6.47 -14.26 4.12
C GLU A 353 -7.46 -13.57 5.07
N LYS A 354 -7.27 -12.28 5.38
CA LYS A 354 -8.25 -11.48 6.14
C LYS A 354 -9.60 -11.38 5.41
N GLU A 355 -9.59 -11.28 4.09
CA GLU A 355 -10.82 -11.19 3.27
C GLU A 355 -11.51 -12.55 3.04
N LEU A 356 -10.77 -13.64 3.14
CA LEU A 356 -11.31 -15.00 3.04
C LEU A 356 -11.96 -15.47 4.35
N ASN A 357 -11.55 -14.98 5.50
CA ASN A 357 -12.11 -15.32 6.80
C ASN A 357 -13.33 -14.46 7.14
#